data_14f8e97e60161d097b416b2fae695856
#
_entry.id   14f8e97e60161d097b416b2fae695856
#
_cell.length_a   1.000
_cell.length_b   1.000
_cell.length_c   1.000
_cell.angle_alpha   90.00
_cell.angle_beta   90.00
_cell.angle_gamma   90.00
#
_symmetry.space_group_name_H-M   'P 1'
#
loop_
_entity.id
_entity.type
_entity.pdbx_description
1 polymer ?
#
loop_
_entity_poly.entity_id
_entity_poly.type
_entity_poly.pdbx_seq_one_letter_code
_entity_poly.pdbx_strand_id
1 'polypeptide(L)'
;MSGLSIIIPAHNEAAVVARTLRSILANKLDRPLQIIVVANGCTDQTAEVVRGFAEKVELVETPVGSKTHALNLGDRVAKYDLRAYLDADIELSDNALQSVVDAFKDPTVRLAMPRAKHTYRGRNPLLAGYYHLWRSMPYVRKGAMGGGFYAIDKELRGRFREFPSLTADDKFMRNLAKPQERRVVEGCFATVTMPQSLGDLLKVKTRWTYGNLELSAVRPDLNANDQNRHEGALSYLILRPWLWFNVPLFVFVYVYAQLAARKRFALKQAIWERDESTRPFPRTTAAATPAAHQAA
;
A
#
# COMPACT_ATOMS: atom_id res chain seq x y z
N MET A 1 28.60 -4.22 -6.03
CA MET A 1 27.21 -4.70 -6.25
C MET A 1 26.26 -3.61 -5.77
N SER A 2 25.28 -3.25 -6.57
CA SER A 2 24.27 -2.27 -6.17
C SER A 2 23.37 -2.88 -5.08
N GLY A 3 23.20 -2.18 -3.94
CA GLY A 3 22.31 -2.59 -2.86
C GLY A 3 20.84 -2.31 -3.20
N LEU A 4 19.95 -2.48 -2.21
CA LEU A 4 18.54 -2.16 -2.26
C LEU A 4 18.21 -1.08 -1.20
N SER A 5 17.57 0.03 -1.60
CA SER A 5 16.97 0.99 -0.68
C SER A 5 15.46 0.75 -0.59
N ILE A 6 14.92 0.55 0.62
CA ILE A 6 13.47 0.43 0.88
C ILE A 6 13.01 1.73 1.52
N ILE A 7 12.02 2.38 0.93
CA ILE A 7 11.42 3.64 1.39
C ILE A 7 10.02 3.34 1.91
N ILE A 8 9.75 3.72 3.16
CA ILE A 8 8.52 3.43 3.89
C ILE A 8 7.90 4.74 4.39
N PRO A 9 6.91 5.29 3.69
CA PRO A 9 6.15 6.43 4.20
C PRO A 9 5.26 5.97 5.35
N ALA A 10 5.35 6.61 6.51
CA ALA A 10 4.58 6.28 7.70
C ALA A 10 3.86 7.51 8.25
N HIS A 11 2.52 7.46 8.35
CA HIS A 11 1.70 8.51 8.93
C HIS A 11 0.78 7.92 10.00
N ASN A 12 1.09 8.13 11.29
CA ASN A 12 0.35 7.56 12.41
C ASN A 12 0.22 6.02 12.32
N GLU A 13 1.33 5.32 12.19
CA GLU A 13 1.42 3.87 12.00
C GLU A 13 2.07 3.15 13.20
N ALA A 14 2.09 3.76 14.39
CA ALA A 14 2.71 3.21 15.59
C ALA A 14 2.26 1.76 15.90
N ALA A 15 0.98 1.45 15.63
CA ALA A 15 0.40 0.13 15.89
C ALA A 15 0.90 -0.99 14.98
N VAL A 16 1.43 -0.65 13.79
CA VAL A 16 1.71 -1.65 12.74
C VAL A 16 3.13 -1.59 12.19
N VAL A 17 3.80 -0.44 12.21
CA VAL A 17 5.12 -0.25 11.59
C VAL A 17 6.18 -1.22 12.11
N ALA A 18 6.17 -1.56 13.41
CA ALA A 18 7.11 -2.53 13.98
C ALA A 18 6.98 -3.93 13.36
N ARG A 19 5.75 -4.35 13.01
CA ARG A 19 5.47 -5.64 12.37
C ARG A 19 6.03 -5.65 10.94
N THR A 20 5.83 -4.58 10.20
CA THR A 20 6.38 -4.37 8.86
C THR A 20 7.92 -4.42 8.90
N LEU A 21 8.55 -3.66 9.79
CA LEU A 21 10.02 -3.64 9.93
C LEU A 21 10.58 -5.03 10.30
N ARG A 22 9.95 -5.77 11.22
CA ARG A 22 10.37 -7.14 11.55
C ARG A 22 10.29 -8.07 10.33
N SER A 23 9.23 -7.95 9.51
CA SER A 23 9.10 -8.78 8.31
C SER A 23 10.18 -8.48 7.27
N ILE A 24 10.60 -7.21 7.13
CA ILE A 24 11.73 -6.83 6.26
C ILE A 24 13.04 -7.41 6.81
N LEU A 25 13.31 -7.22 8.10
CA LEU A 25 14.55 -7.65 8.74
C LEU A 25 14.71 -9.18 8.84
N ALA A 26 13.61 -9.94 8.76
CA ALA A 26 13.63 -11.39 8.67
C ALA A 26 14.05 -11.90 7.28
N ASN A 27 13.94 -11.05 6.24
CA ASN A 27 14.34 -11.42 4.88
C ASN A 27 15.87 -11.51 4.76
N LYS A 28 16.33 -12.58 4.11
CA LYS A 28 17.74 -12.69 3.69
C LYS A 28 17.91 -12.02 2.34
N LEU A 29 18.98 -11.26 2.19
CA LEU A 29 19.32 -10.57 0.95
C LEU A 29 20.83 -10.69 0.71
N ASP A 30 21.24 -11.02 -0.53
CA ASP A 30 22.62 -11.24 -0.94
C ASP A 30 23.41 -9.93 -1.22
N ARG A 31 22.84 -8.79 -0.86
CA ARG A 31 23.39 -7.45 -1.11
C ARG A 31 23.08 -6.50 0.03
N PRO A 32 23.77 -5.34 0.09
CA PRO A 32 23.51 -4.32 1.09
C PRO A 32 22.04 -3.84 1.05
N LEU A 33 21.44 -3.71 2.23
CA LEU A 33 20.07 -3.24 2.43
C LEU A 33 20.09 -1.91 3.20
N GLN A 34 19.39 -0.92 2.67
CA GLN A 34 19.06 0.32 3.37
C GLN A 34 17.57 0.38 3.59
N ILE A 35 17.13 0.62 4.81
CA ILE A 35 15.71 0.79 5.17
C ILE A 35 15.53 2.23 5.66
N ILE A 36 14.64 2.96 5.00
CA ILE A 36 14.34 4.37 5.28
C ILE A 36 12.86 4.45 5.65
N VAL A 37 12.55 4.84 6.88
CA VAL A 37 11.19 5.18 7.29
C VAL A 37 11.05 6.69 7.32
N VAL A 38 10.07 7.22 6.61
CA VAL A 38 9.74 8.63 6.62
C VAL A 38 8.47 8.84 7.43
N ALA A 39 8.62 9.26 8.69
CA ALA A 39 7.51 9.63 9.57
C ALA A 39 6.99 11.01 9.15
N ASN A 40 5.81 11.05 8.52
CA ASN A 40 5.28 12.26 7.90
C ASN A 40 4.01 12.74 8.60
N GLY A 41 4.06 13.93 9.20
CA GLY A 41 2.94 14.54 9.91
C GLY A 41 2.36 13.66 11.02
N CYS A 42 3.21 12.85 11.69
CA CYS A 42 2.77 11.95 12.74
C CYS A 42 2.40 12.73 14.01
N THR A 43 1.30 12.31 14.64
CA THR A 43 0.81 12.80 15.94
C THR A 43 0.79 11.69 17.01
N ASP A 44 1.15 10.47 16.62
CA ASP A 44 1.27 9.29 17.48
C ASP A 44 2.76 8.93 17.71
N GLN A 45 3.00 7.79 18.35
CA GLN A 45 4.34 7.28 18.67
C GLN A 45 5.06 6.60 17.49
N THR A 46 4.67 6.84 16.24
CA THR A 46 5.28 6.18 15.06
C THR A 46 6.80 6.35 15.03
N ALA A 47 7.29 7.59 15.18
CA ALA A 47 8.73 7.88 15.14
C ALA A 47 9.46 7.20 16.30
N GLU A 48 8.88 7.18 17.50
CA GLU A 48 9.45 6.52 18.67
C GLU A 48 9.58 5.00 18.46
N VAL A 49 8.55 4.36 17.92
CA VAL A 49 8.59 2.93 17.56
C VAL A 49 9.70 2.64 16.56
N VAL A 50 9.88 3.50 15.54
CA VAL A 50 10.93 3.34 14.53
C VAL A 50 12.32 3.53 15.14
N ARG A 51 12.52 4.46 16.06
CA ARG A 51 13.80 4.65 16.79
C ARG A 51 14.25 3.38 17.50
N GLY A 52 13.33 2.51 17.93
CA GLY A 52 13.65 1.19 18.46
C GLY A 52 14.38 0.26 17.50
N PHE A 53 14.47 0.63 16.20
CA PHE A 53 15.19 -0.11 15.15
C PHE A 53 16.40 0.68 14.59
N ALA A 54 16.88 1.71 15.28
CA ALA A 54 17.86 2.69 14.77
C ALA A 54 19.19 2.08 14.28
N GLU A 55 19.57 0.90 14.77
CA GLU A 55 20.78 0.20 14.28
C GLU A 55 20.65 -0.29 12.83
N LYS A 56 19.43 -0.47 12.32
CA LYS A 56 19.12 -1.08 11.01
C LYS A 56 18.21 -0.24 10.12
N VAL A 57 17.64 0.83 10.68
CA VAL A 57 16.60 1.64 10.02
C VAL A 57 16.94 3.12 10.15
N GLU A 58 17.02 3.81 9.04
CA GLU A 58 17.17 5.27 8.98
C GLU A 58 15.80 5.92 9.14
N LEU A 59 15.63 6.78 10.15
CA LEU A 59 14.40 7.55 10.36
C LEU A 59 14.58 8.97 9.81
N VAL A 60 13.63 9.36 8.96
CA VAL A 60 13.46 10.74 8.49
C VAL A 60 12.13 11.26 9.02
N GLU A 61 12.11 12.45 9.59
CA GLU A 61 10.89 13.06 10.12
C GLU A 61 10.53 14.33 9.35
N THR A 62 9.25 14.54 9.09
CA THR A 62 8.72 15.75 8.46
C THR A 62 7.35 16.10 9.07
N PRO A 63 7.07 17.39 9.32
CA PRO A 63 5.74 17.81 9.78
C PRO A 63 4.67 17.73 8.68
N VAL A 64 5.05 17.54 7.43
CA VAL A 64 4.13 17.51 6.29
C VAL A 64 3.47 16.14 6.17
N GLY A 65 2.17 16.05 6.45
CA GLY A 65 1.36 14.83 6.32
C GLY A 65 1.00 14.52 4.86
N SER A 66 1.96 14.04 4.08
CA SER A 66 1.76 13.68 2.67
C SER A 66 2.59 12.46 2.29
N LYS A 67 1.94 11.42 1.77
CA LYS A 67 2.61 10.19 1.34
C LYS A 67 3.63 10.45 0.23
N THR A 68 3.25 11.18 -0.80
CA THR A 68 4.13 11.49 -1.94
C THR A 68 5.29 12.40 -1.54
N HIS A 69 5.08 13.34 -0.61
CA HIS A 69 6.18 14.12 -0.02
C HIS A 69 7.14 13.22 0.74
N ALA A 70 6.65 12.27 1.54
CA ALA A 70 7.48 11.31 2.26
C ALA A 70 8.26 10.40 1.30
N LEU A 71 7.64 9.91 0.21
CA LEU A 71 8.33 9.14 -0.82
C LEU A 71 9.48 9.95 -1.45
N ASN A 72 9.24 11.23 -1.77
CA ASN A 72 10.26 12.12 -2.33
C ASN A 72 11.40 12.39 -1.35
N LEU A 73 11.12 12.55 -0.05
CA LEU A 73 12.15 12.68 0.98
C LEU A 73 12.99 11.42 1.10
N GLY A 74 12.35 10.24 1.17
CA GLY A 74 13.03 8.96 1.23
C GLY A 74 13.92 8.73 -0.01
N ASP A 75 13.44 9.12 -1.18
CA ASP A 75 14.17 9.03 -2.44
C ASP A 75 15.47 9.87 -2.46
N ARG A 76 15.47 11.02 -1.79
CA ARG A 76 16.66 11.90 -1.71
C ARG A 76 17.78 11.30 -0.85
N VAL A 77 17.43 10.50 0.15
CA VAL A 77 18.41 9.85 1.05
C VAL A 77 18.73 8.41 0.64
N ALA A 78 18.04 7.87 -0.35
CA ALA A 78 18.26 6.53 -0.88
C ALA A 78 19.65 6.42 -1.54
N LYS A 79 20.47 5.48 -1.04
CA LYS A 79 21.87 5.27 -1.47
C LYS A 79 21.98 4.40 -2.74
N TYR A 80 20.99 3.55 -3.00
CA TYR A 80 21.07 2.56 -4.07
C TYR A 80 20.11 2.88 -5.22
N ASP A 81 20.52 2.54 -6.44
CA ASP A 81 19.72 2.74 -7.66
C ASP A 81 18.49 1.83 -7.71
N LEU A 82 18.60 0.61 -7.16
CA LEU A 82 17.45 -0.28 -7.00
C LEU A 82 16.66 0.18 -5.76
N ARG A 83 15.43 0.59 -5.97
CA ARG A 83 14.57 1.17 -4.94
C ARG A 83 13.28 0.40 -4.80
N ALA A 84 12.88 0.16 -3.57
CA ALA A 84 11.59 -0.39 -3.23
C ALA A 84 10.78 0.61 -2.41
N TYR A 85 9.48 0.64 -2.63
CA TYR A 85 8.51 1.44 -1.90
C TYR A 85 7.53 0.51 -1.23
N LEU A 86 7.37 0.67 0.08
CA LEU A 86 6.59 -0.24 0.91
C LEU A 86 5.68 0.55 1.85
N ASP A 87 4.39 0.22 1.88
CA ASP A 87 3.46 0.78 2.85
C ASP A 87 3.78 0.27 4.27
N ALA A 88 3.62 1.12 5.28
CA ALA A 88 4.03 0.86 6.66
C ALA A 88 3.21 -0.23 7.39
N ASP A 89 2.15 -0.75 6.77
CA ASP A 89 1.25 -1.78 7.30
C ASP A 89 1.33 -3.13 6.58
N ILE A 90 2.30 -3.31 5.68
CA ILE A 90 2.49 -4.52 4.86
C ILE A 90 3.51 -5.46 5.49
N GLU A 91 3.20 -6.75 5.49
CA GLU A 91 4.11 -7.82 5.90
C GLU A 91 4.63 -8.60 4.69
N LEU A 92 5.95 -8.75 4.60
CA LEU A 92 6.59 -9.53 3.54
C LEU A 92 6.81 -10.99 3.96
N SER A 93 6.73 -11.92 3.03
CA SER A 93 7.22 -13.29 3.26
C SER A 93 8.75 -13.31 3.33
N ASP A 94 9.33 -14.34 3.99
CA ASP A 94 10.75 -14.40 4.31
C ASP A 94 11.71 -14.37 3.11
N ASN A 95 11.22 -14.69 1.91
CA ASN A 95 11.99 -14.71 0.67
C ASN A 95 11.64 -13.56 -0.28
N ALA A 96 10.76 -12.64 0.13
CA ALA A 96 10.20 -11.63 -0.79
C ALA A 96 11.25 -10.69 -1.35
N LEU A 97 12.17 -10.19 -0.53
CA LEU A 97 13.19 -9.24 -0.98
C LEU A 97 14.13 -9.84 -2.01
N GLN A 98 14.69 -11.04 -1.73
CA GLN A 98 15.59 -11.69 -2.67
C GLN A 98 14.87 -12.05 -3.98
N SER A 99 13.66 -12.60 -3.90
CA SER A 99 12.88 -12.97 -5.08
C SER A 99 12.56 -11.77 -5.97
N VAL A 100 12.19 -10.63 -5.36
CA VAL A 100 11.92 -9.38 -6.10
C VAL A 100 13.19 -8.83 -6.73
N VAL A 101 14.31 -8.85 -6.02
CA VAL A 101 15.61 -8.39 -6.54
C VAL A 101 16.06 -9.27 -7.70
N ASP A 102 15.88 -10.58 -7.60
CA ASP A 102 16.25 -11.54 -8.66
C ASP A 102 15.45 -11.33 -9.95
N ALA A 103 14.25 -10.78 -9.88
CA ALA A 103 13.47 -10.44 -11.07
C ALA A 103 14.18 -9.44 -12.00
N PHE A 104 15.03 -8.57 -11.45
CA PHE A 104 15.82 -7.59 -12.22
C PHE A 104 17.07 -8.19 -12.90
N LYS A 105 17.32 -9.50 -12.74
CA LYS A 105 18.30 -10.22 -13.58
C LYS A 105 17.82 -10.31 -15.03
N ASP A 106 16.50 -10.26 -15.25
CA ASP A 106 15.91 -10.08 -16.58
C ASP A 106 16.01 -8.60 -16.98
N PRO A 107 16.80 -8.25 -18.02
CA PRO A 107 17.04 -6.87 -18.42
C PRO A 107 15.80 -6.15 -18.97
N THR A 108 14.69 -6.83 -19.17
CA THR A 108 13.43 -6.23 -19.60
C THR A 108 12.59 -5.74 -18.45
N VAL A 109 12.82 -6.23 -17.22
CA VAL A 109 12.08 -5.88 -16.03
C VAL A 109 12.54 -4.53 -15.48
N ARG A 110 11.59 -3.61 -15.32
CA ARG A 110 11.79 -2.28 -14.75
C ARG A 110 11.03 -2.10 -13.44
N LEU A 111 9.98 -2.89 -13.24
CA LEU A 111 9.15 -2.88 -12.05
C LEU A 111 8.83 -4.32 -11.64
N ALA A 112 9.16 -4.67 -10.39
CA ALA A 112 8.88 -5.98 -9.81
C ALA A 112 8.14 -5.84 -8.48
N MET A 113 7.22 -6.77 -8.22
CA MET A 113 6.45 -6.80 -6.99
C MET A 113 6.15 -8.24 -6.59
N PRO A 114 6.09 -8.56 -5.29
CA PRO A 114 5.59 -9.86 -4.84
C PRO A 114 4.10 -9.96 -5.10
N ARG A 115 3.56 -11.17 -5.05
CA ARG A 115 2.13 -11.39 -5.16
C ARG A 115 1.40 -10.79 -3.96
N ALA A 116 0.35 -10.01 -4.18
CA ALA A 116 -0.48 -9.48 -3.10
C ALA A 116 -1.32 -10.60 -2.47
N LYS A 117 -1.19 -10.78 -1.14
CA LYS A 117 -1.98 -11.70 -0.33
C LYS A 117 -2.94 -10.91 0.55
N HIS A 118 -4.18 -10.80 0.10
CA HIS A 118 -5.22 -10.05 0.81
C HIS A 118 -5.85 -10.92 1.90
N THR A 119 -5.72 -10.52 3.18
CA THR A 119 -6.24 -11.24 4.34
C THR A 119 -7.37 -10.47 5.00
N TYR A 120 -8.48 -11.15 5.28
CA TYR A 120 -9.57 -10.63 6.09
C TYR A 120 -9.62 -11.42 7.40
N ARG A 121 -9.53 -10.72 8.53
CA ARG A 121 -9.49 -11.31 9.88
C ARG A 121 -10.78 -11.03 10.66
N GLY A 122 -11.76 -10.32 10.05
CA GLY A 122 -13.02 -9.97 10.68
C GLY A 122 -13.98 -11.15 10.78
N ARG A 123 -15.03 -10.96 11.61
CA ARG A 123 -16.07 -11.97 11.85
C ARG A 123 -17.36 -11.72 11.07
N ASN A 124 -17.44 -10.63 10.31
CA ASN A 124 -18.67 -10.31 9.55
C ASN A 124 -18.78 -11.20 8.31
N PRO A 125 -19.79 -12.08 8.21
CA PRO A 125 -19.94 -13.02 7.10
C PRO A 125 -20.22 -12.33 5.76
N LEU A 126 -20.89 -11.18 5.76
CA LEU A 126 -21.15 -10.41 4.53
C LEU A 126 -19.84 -9.87 3.94
N LEU A 127 -18.95 -9.34 4.78
CA LEU A 127 -17.63 -8.90 4.33
C LEU A 127 -16.75 -10.08 3.92
N ALA A 128 -16.82 -11.21 4.62
CA ALA A 128 -16.12 -12.42 4.22
C ALA A 128 -16.56 -12.87 2.81
N GLY A 129 -17.87 -12.89 2.54
CA GLY A 129 -18.43 -13.16 1.22
C GLY A 129 -17.99 -12.15 0.16
N TYR A 130 -18.02 -10.85 0.48
CA TYR A 130 -17.49 -9.80 -0.41
C TYR A 130 -16.04 -10.06 -0.79
N TYR A 131 -15.15 -10.31 0.19
CA TYR A 131 -13.73 -10.55 -0.07
C TYR A 131 -13.49 -11.88 -0.79
N HIS A 132 -14.30 -12.91 -0.52
CA HIS A 132 -14.23 -14.15 -1.27
C HIS A 132 -14.52 -13.91 -2.76
N LEU A 133 -15.60 -13.20 -3.07
CA LEU A 133 -15.96 -12.82 -4.44
C LEU A 133 -14.86 -11.94 -5.06
N TRP A 134 -14.45 -10.87 -4.39
CA TRP A 134 -13.45 -9.93 -4.92
C TRP A 134 -12.10 -10.61 -5.21
N ARG A 135 -11.59 -11.44 -4.29
CA ARG A 135 -10.34 -12.18 -4.48
C ARG A 135 -10.41 -13.22 -5.61
N SER A 136 -11.60 -13.73 -5.91
CA SER A 136 -11.79 -14.70 -7.00
C SER A 136 -11.77 -14.07 -8.38
N MET A 137 -11.96 -12.75 -8.50
CA MET A 137 -11.98 -12.04 -9.77
C MET A 137 -10.67 -12.21 -10.56
N PRO A 138 -10.75 -12.43 -11.90
CA PRO A 138 -9.55 -12.65 -12.72
C PRO A 138 -8.49 -11.57 -12.60
N TYR A 139 -8.90 -10.29 -12.56
CA TYR A 139 -7.98 -9.16 -12.45
C TYR A 139 -7.28 -9.07 -11.08
N VAL A 140 -7.91 -9.56 -9.99
CA VAL A 140 -7.30 -9.64 -8.65
C VAL A 140 -6.34 -10.83 -8.58
N ARG A 141 -6.75 -11.97 -9.16
CA ARG A 141 -5.94 -13.20 -9.19
C ARG A 141 -4.62 -13.05 -9.94
N LYS A 142 -4.51 -12.10 -10.88
CA LYS A 142 -3.24 -11.76 -11.53
C LYS A 142 -2.19 -11.19 -10.55
N GLY A 143 -2.58 -10.87 -9.30
CA GLY A 143 -1.67 -10.56 -8.20
C GLY A 143 -0.99 -9.20 -8.23
N ALA A 144 -1.24 -8.39 -9.27
CA ALA A 144 -0.58 -7.11 -9.48
C ALA A 144 -1.29 -5.91 -8.82
N MET A 145 -2.32 -6.15 -7.99
CA MET A 145 -3.13 -5.07 -7.43
C MET A 145 -3.00 -4.94 -5.92
N GLY A 146 -2.77 -3.69 -5.47
CA GLY A 146 -2.93 -3.32 -4.06
C GLY A 146 -2.02 -4.09 -3.11
N GLY A 147 -0.79 -4.40 -3.53
CA GLY A 147 0.16 -5.13 -2.72
C GLY A 147 0.94 -4.26 -1.73
N GLY A 148 0.87 -2.92 -1.87
CA GLY A 148 1.59 -1.98 -1.01
C GLY A 148 3.12 -2.14 -1.02
N PHE A 149 3.66 -2.92 -1.96
CA PHE A 149 5.10 -3.10 -2.18
C PHE A 149 5.41 -3.22 -3.67
N TYR A 150 6.35 -2.42 -4.15
CA TYR A 150 6.94 -2.54 -5.48
C TYR A 150 8.38 -2.06 -5.46
N ALA A 151 9.23 -2.66 -6.30
CA ALA A 151 10.60 -2.24 -6.54
C ALA A 151 10.76 -1.77 -7.98
N ILE A 152 11.66 -0.80 -8.19
CA ILE A 152 11.99 -0.23 -9.50
C ILE A 152 13.49 -0.13 -9.68
N ASP A 153 13.92 -0.24 -10.93
CA ASP A 153 15.31 -0.04 -11.29
C ASP A 153 15.63 1.44 -11.59
N LYS A 154 16.91 1.73 -11.83
CA LYS A 154 17.42 3.05 -12.16
C LYS A 154 16.76 3.65 -13.40
N GLU A 155 16.48 2.83 -14.41
CA GLU A 155 15.90 3.31 -15.66
C GLU A 155 14.47 3.81 -15.45
N LEU A 156 13.62 3.03 -14.76
CA LEU A 156 12.27 3.46 -14.44
C LEU A 156 12.27 4.65 -13.50
N ARG A 157 13.19 4.69 -12.50
CA ARG A 157 13.34 5.85 -11.61
C ARG A 157 13.71 7.11 -12.37
N GLY A 158 14.50 7.01 -13.41
CA GLY A 158 14.89 8.13 -14.28
C GLY A 158 13.77 8.70 -15.13
N ARG A 159 12.64 8.01 -15.28
CA ARG A 159 11.48 8.47 -16.09
C ARG A 159 10.62 9.53 -15.39
N PHE A 160 10.87 9.83 -14.13
CA PHE A 160 10.16 10.88 -13.41
C PHE A 160 11.12 11.62 -12.47
N ARG A 161 10.81 12.89 -12.22
CA ARG A 161 11.62 13.74 -11.33
C ARG A 161 11.29 13.48 -9.87
N GLU A 162 10.01 13.62 -9.53
CA GLU A 162 9.45 13.44 -8.19
C GLU A 162 8.08 12.76 -8.30
N PHE A 163 7.67 12.05 -7.25
CA PHE A 163 6.31 11.57 -7.13
C PHE A 163 5.36 12.76 -7.17
N PRO A 164 4.43 12.80 -8.13
CA PRO A 164 3.44 13.87 -8.16
C PRO A 164 2.51 13.75 -6.95
N SER A 165 1.92 14.88 -6.54
CA SER A 165 0.95 14.90 -5.44
C SER A 165 -0.34 14.21 -5.87
N LEU A 166 -0.38 12.88 -5.76
CA LEU A 166 -1.49 12.01 -6.15
C LEU A 166 -1.83 11.03 -5.04
N THR A 167 -3.10 10.66 -4.96
CA THR A 167 -3.60 9.65 -4.02
C THR A 167 -3.15 8.23 -4.41
N ALA A 168 -3.01 7.94 -5.72
CA ALA A 168 -2.69 6.63 -6.27
C ALA A 168 -1.23 6.56 -6.76
N ASP A 169 -0.27 6.70 -5.83
CA ASP A 169 1.17 6.62 -6.12
C ASP A 169 1.60 5.26 -6.68
N ASP A 170 1.04 4.17 -6.17
CA ASP A 170 1.28 2.80 -6.65
C ASP A 170 0.79 2.60 -8.09
N LYS A 171 -0.39 3.13 -8.42
CA LYS A 171 -0.92 3.07 -9.78
C LYS A 171 -0.12 3.97 -10.73
N PHE A 172 0.28 5.17 -10.27
CA PHE A 172 1.19 6.04 -11.04
C PHE A 172 2.44 5.27 -11.44
N MET A 173 3.11 4.65 -10.48
CA MET A 173 4.34 3.92 -10.73
C MET A 173 4.11 2.71 -11.64
N ARG A 174 3.04 1.96 -11.41
CA ARG A 174 2.68 0.83 -12.26
C ARG A 174 2.43 1.25 -13.70
N ASN A 175 1.72 2.36 -13.92
CA ASN A 175 1.40 2.83 -15.27
C ASN A 175 2.58 3.55 -15.94
N LEU A 176 3.56 4.03 -15.18
CA LEU A 176 4.82 4.56 -15.71
C LEU A 176 5.69 3.47 -16.36
N ALA A 177 5.70 2.27 -15.78
CA ALA A 177 6.27 1.09 -16.43
C ALA A 177 5.31 0.57 -17.50
N LYS A 178 5.85 0.18 -18.66
CA LYS A 178 5.06 -0.49 -19.71
C LYS A 178 4.62 -1.89 -19.24
N PRO A 179 3.51 -2.45 -19.75
CA PRO A 179 3.03 -3.76 -19.30
C PRO A 179 4.09 -4.88 -19.33
N GLN A 180 4.91 -4.94 -20.37
CA GLN A 180 5.97 -5.93 -20.54
C GLN A 180 7.18 -5.72 -19.60
N GLU A 181 7.32 -4.54 -19.03
CA GLU A 181 8.39 -4.20 -18.08
C GLU A 181 8.04 -4.57 -16.63
N ARG A 182 6.80 -5.03 -16.39
CA ARG A 182 6.29 -5.37 -15.05
C ARG A 182 6.41 -6.86 -14.78
N ARG A 183 6.85 -7.21 -13.58
CA ARG A 183 6.92 -8.59 -13.11
C ARG A 183 6.21 -8.75 -11.78
N VAL A 184 5.18 -9.60 -11.73
CA VAL A 184 4.67 -10.15 -10.47
C VAL A 184 5.48 -11.41 -10.17
N VAL A 185 6.17 -11.40 -9.04
CA VAL A 185 7.07 -12.49 -8.64
C VAL A 185 6.26 -13.55 -7.91
N GLU A 186 6.26 -14.75 -8.45
CA GLU A 186 5.57 -15.90 -7.84
C GLU A 186 6.38 -16.48 -6.68
N GLY A 187 5.71 -17.19 -5.77
CA GLY A 187 6.36 -17.83 -4.62
C GLY A 187 6.71 -16.90 -3.46
N CYS A 188 6.50 -15.59 -3.59
CA CYS A 188 6.65 -14.63 -2.50
C CYS A 188 5.45 -13.71 -2.39
N PHE A 189 5.20 -13.16 -1.19
CA PHE A 189 3.97 -12.46 -0.90
C PHE A 189 4.20 -11.14 -0.15
N ALA A 190 3.37 -10.14 -0.49
CA ALA A 190 3.09 -8.97 0.33
C ALA A 190 1.70 -9.14 0.95
N THR A 191 1.62 -9.28 2.27
CA THR A 191 0.36 -9.51 2.98
C THR A 191 -0.29 -8.19 3.33
N VAL A 192 -1.49 -7.99 2.80
CA VAL A 192 -2.34 -6.82 3.01
C VAL A 192 -3.50 -7.22 3.91
N THR A 193 -3.64 -6.57 5.06
CA THR A 193 -4.83 -6.76 5.90
C THR A 193 -5.97 -5.91 5.36
N MET A 194 -7.09 -6.56 5.05
CA MET A 194 -8.27 -5.90 4.48
C MET A 194 -9.11 -5.21 5.57
N PRO A 195 -9.86 -4.14 5.24
CA PRO A 195 -10.79 -3.48 6.16
C PRO A 195 -11.73 -4.46 6.86
N GLN A 196 -11.89 -4.25 8.18
CA GLN A 196 -12.68 -5.16 9.03
C GLN A 196 -14.15 -4.70 9.18
N SER A 197 -14.48 -3.47 8.75
CA SER A 197 -15.82 -2.91 8.75
C SER A 197 -16.28 -2.51 7.34
N LEU A 198 -17.60 -2.49 7.10
CA LEU A 198 -18.17 -2.00 5.84
C LEU A 198 -17.84 -0.51 5.63
N GLY A 199 -17.89 0.29 6.71
CA GLY A 199 -17.57 1.71 6.64
C GLY A 199 -16.15 1.95 6.15
N ASP A 200 -15.16 1.22 6.67
CA ASP A 200 -13.76 1.35 6.26
C ASP A 200 -13.51 0.77 4.86
N LEU A 201 -14.22 -0.31 4.50
CA LEU A 201 -14.21 -0.81 3.12
C LEU A 201 -14.69 0.26 2.13
N LEU A 202 -15.79 0.96 2.43
CA LEU A 202 -16.32 2.04 1.59
C LEU A 202 -15.33 3.20 1.48
N LYS A 203 -14.68 3.62 2.60
CA LYS A 203 -13.63 4.65 2.59
C LYS A 203 -12.48 4.25 1.68
N VAL A 204 -11.92 3.05 1.87
CA VAL A 204 -10.79 2.55 1.08
C VAL A 204 -11.14 2.45 -0.41
N LYS A 205 -12.31 1.90 -0.74
CA LYS A 205 -12.75 1.79 -2.16
C LYS A 205 -13.02 3.16 -2.78
N THR A 206 -13.58 4.10 -2.03
CA THR A 206 -13.75 5.50 -2.49
C THR A 206 -12.42 6.16 -2.75
N ARG A 207 -11.44 6.03 -1.84
CA ARG A 207 -10.07 6.55 -2.01
C ARG A 207 -9.39 5.97 -3.25
N TRP A 208 -9.46 4.66 -3.47
CA TRP A 208 -8.88 4.03 -4.67
C TRP A 208 -9.54 4.53 -5.96
N THR A 209 -10.87 4.68 -5.95
CA THR A 209 -11.60 5.19 -7.12
C THR A 209 -11.26 6.65 -7.38
N TYR A 210 -11.17 7.47 -6.32
CA TYR A 210 -10.74 8.88 -6.42
C TYR A 210 -9.34 9.00 -7.01
N GLY A 211 -8.37 8.25 -6.49
CA GLY A 211 -6.99 8.26 -7.00
C GLY A 211 -6.89 7.82 -8.46
N ASN A 212 -7.78 6.91 -8.91
CA ASN A 212 -7.85 6.53 -10.33
C ASN A 212 -8.35 7.69 -11.21
N LEU A 213 -9.36 8.44 -10.76
CA LEU A 213 -9.86 9.62 -11.47
C LEU A 213 -8.80 10.72 -11.50
N GLU A 214 -8.17 10.98 -10.37
CA GLU A 214 -7.11 11.98 -10.22
C GLU A 214 -5.92 11.68 -11.16
N LEU A 215 -5.41 10.44 -11.16
CA LEU A 215 -4.31 10.04 -12.03
C LEU A 215 -4.69 10.18 -13.51
N SER A 216 -5.88 9.75 -13.89
CA SER A 216 -6.36 9.84 -15.28
C SER A 216 -6.51 11.29 -15.75
N ALA A 217 -6.82 12.23 -14.85
CA ALA A 217 -6.93 13.64 -15.16
C ALA A 217 -5.56 14.33 -15.25
N VAL A 218 -4.63 13.99 -14.32
CA VAL A 218 -3.30 14.62 -14.24
C VAL A 218 -2.32 14.04 -15.27
N ARG A 219 -2.41 12.71 -15.51
CA ARG A 219 -1.51 11.98 -16.41
C ARG A 219 -2.30 11.06 -17.36
N PRO A 220 -3.07 11.65 -18.29
CA PRO A 220 -3.85 10.88 -19.26
C PRO A 220 -2.99 10.01 -20.20
N ASP A 221 -1.74 10.41 -20.40
CA ASP A 221 -0.74 9.66 -21.16
C ASP A 221 -0.47 8.25 -20.58
N LEU A 222 -0.61 8.09 -19.27
CA LEU A 222 -0.40 6.81 -18.59
C LEU A 222 -1.59 5.84 -18.69
N ASN A 223 -2.75 6.28 -19.16
CA ASN A 223 -3.94 5.42 -19.28
C ASN A 223 -3.74 4.30 -20.32
N ALA A 224 -2.89 4.50 -21.33
CA ALA A 224 -2.57 3.48 -22.33
C ALA A 224 -1.91 2.24 -21.69
N ASN A 225 -1.21 2.41 -20.58
CA ASN A 225 -0.53 1.36 -19.84
C ASN A 225 -1.41 0.72 -18.74
N ASP A 226 -2.67 1.17 -18.57
CA ASP A 226 -3.58 0.60 -17.56
C ASP A 226 -4.24 -0.69 -18.09
N GLN A 227 -3.75 -1.82 -17.62
CA GLN A 227 -4.30 -3.16 -17.94
C GLN A 227 -5.40 -3.62 -16.98
N ASN A 228 -5.85 -2.75 -16.05
CA ASN A 228 -6.92 -3.09 -15.10
C ASN A 228 -8.31 -3.07 -15.74
N ARG A 229 -8.45 -3.73 -16.85
CA ARG A 229 -9.76 -3.95 -17.43
C ARG A 229 -10.45 -5.09 -16.69
N HIS A 230 -11.72 -4.89 -16.36
CA HIS A 230 -12.59 -5.91 -15.77
C HIS A 230 -12.95 -7.03 -16.78
N GLU A 231 -12.06 -7.28 -17.73
CA GLU A 231 -12.21 -8.30 -18.75
C GLU A 231 -12.43 -9.68 -18.12
N GLY A 232 -13.45 -10.36 -18.56
CA GLY A 232 -13.79 -11.71 -18.07
C GLY A 232 -14.51 -11.74 -16.71
N ALA A 233 -14.75 -10.61 -16.03
CA ALA A 233 -15.43 -10.64 -14.73
C ALA A 233 -16.89 -11.12 -14.85
N LEU A 234 -17.62 -10.66 -15.87
CA LEU A 234 -19.01 -11.05 -16.09
C LEU A 234 -19.13 -12.53 -16.44
N SER A 235 -18.36 -13.00 -17.43
CA SER A 235 -18.34 -14.43 -17.81
C SER A 235 -17.89 -15.31 -16.64
N TYR A 236 -16.94 -14.84 -15.83
CA TYR A 236 -16.51 -15.53 -14.62
C TYR A 236 -17.65 -15.72 -13.63
N LEU A 237 -18.48 -14.69 -13.42
CA LEU A 237 -19.65 -14.73 -12.51
C LEU A 237 -20.78 -15.60 -13.06
N ILE A 238 -21.09 -15.50 -14.36
CA ILE A 238 -22.13 -16.32 -15.00
C ILE A 238 -21.87 -17.81 -14.80
N LEU A 239 -20.62 -18.24 -14.96
CA LEU A 239 -20.20 -19.64 -14.82
C LEU A 239 -20.13 -20.12 -13.34
N ARG A 240 -20.42 -19.25 -12.34
CA ARG A 240 -20.28 -19.58 -10.91
C ARG A 240 -21.46 -19.08 -10.08
N PRO A 241 -22.64 -19.71 -10.21
CA PRO A 241 -23.87 -19.23 -9.56
C PRO A 241 -23.79 -19.18 -8.03
N TRP A 242 -22.95 -20.01 -7.40
CA TRP A 242 -22.70 -19.96 -5.94
C TRP A 242 -22.09 -18.66 -5.44
N LEU A 243 -21.47 -17.83 -6.32
CA LEU A 243 -20.95 -16.51 -5.97
C LEU A 243 -22.04 -15.42 -5.97
N TRP A 244 -23.21 -15.68 -6.56
CA TRP A 244 -24.23 -14.66 -6.77
C TRP A 244 -24.78 -14.08 -5.47
N PHE A 245 -24.81 -14.84 -4.37
CA PHE A 245 -25.17 -14.31 -3.06
C PHE A 245 -24.32 -13.12 -2.60
N ASN A 246 -23.09 -13.01 -3.08
CA ASN A 246 -22.16 -11.95 -2.72
C ASN A 246 -22.20 -10.75 -3.71
N VAL A 247 -22.88 -10.91 -4.85
CA VAL A 247 -22.95 -9.89 -5.91
C VAL A 247 -23.66 -8.62 -5.45
N PRO A 248 -24.79 -8.66 -4.73
CA PRO A 248 -25.47 -7.43 -4.30
C PRO A 248 -24.59 -6.50 -3.48
N LEU A 249 -23.88 -7.03 -2.47
CA LEU A 249 -22.95 -6.23 -1.68
C LEU A 249 -21.75 -5.74 -2.53
N PHE A 250 -21.26 -6.56 -3.44
CA PHE A 250 -20.18 -6.19 -4.35
C PHE A 250 -20.56 -5.00 -5.24
N VAL A 251 -21.76 -5.07 -5.85
CA VAL A 251 -22.30 -3.99 -6.69
C VAL A 251 -22.56 -2.74 -5.86
N PHE A 252 -23.14 -2.88 -4.67
CA PHE A 252 -23.37 -1.75 -3.77
C PHE A 252 -22.05 -1.01 -3.45
N VAL A 253 -21.00 -1.73 -3.01
CA VAL A 253 -19.71 -1.15 -2.69
C VAL A 253 -19.08 -0.47 -3.93
N TYR A 254 -19.21 -1.09 -5.10
CA TYR A 254 -18.71 -0.53 -6.35
C TYR A 254 -19.43 0.79 -6.71
N VAL A 255 -20.76 0.77 -6.75
CA VAL A 255 -21.57 1.95 -7.11
C VAL A 255 -21.35 3.08 -6.11
N TYR A 256 -21.39 2.76 -4.81
CA TYR A 256 -21.12 3.75 -3.76
C TYR A 256 -19.75 4.43 -3.96
N ALA A 257 -18.71 3.63 -4.14
CA ALA A 257 -17.35 4.16 -4.34
C ALA A 257 -17.25 5.04 -5.58
N GLN A 258 -17.92 4.68 -6.69
CA GLN A 258 -17.95 5.48 -7.92
C GLN A 258 -18.65 6.83 -7.69
N LEU A 259 -19.80 6.83 -7.06
CA LEU A 259 -20.58 8.05 -6.80
C LEU A 259 -19.85 8.97 -5.80
N ALA A 260 -19.37 8.42 -4.70
CA ALA A 260 -18.66 9.16 -3.67
C ALA A 260 -17.34 9.75 -4.19
N ALA A 261 -16.57 8.99 -4.96
CA ALA A 261 -15.31 9.47 -5.54
C ALA A 261 -15.55 10.58 -6.59
N ARG A 262 -16.54 10.43 -7.47
CA ARG A 262 -16.89 11.46 -8.45
C ARG A 262 -17.35 12.76 -7.79
N LYS A 263 -18.18 12.66 -6.74
CA LYS A 263 -18.61 13.82 -5.95
C LYS A 263 -17.40 14.54 -5.35
N ARG A 264 -16.49 13.80 -4.69
CA ARG A 264 -15.28 14.38 -4.10
C ARG A 264 -14.36 15.00 -5.15
N PHE A 265 -14.20 14.36 -6.29
CA PHE A 265 -13.39 14.85 -7.38
C PHE A 265 -13.93 16.17 -7.95
N ALA A 266 -15.25 16.26 -8.18
CA ALA A 266 -15.91 17.49 -8.62
C ALA A 266 -15.76 18.64 -7.63
N LEU A 267 -15.77 18.35 -6.31
CA LEU A 267 -15.59 19.33 -5.24
C LEU A 267 -14.11 19.62 -4.92
N LYS A 268 -13.16 19.01 -5.62
CA LYS A 268 -11.70 19.11 -5.37
C LYS A 268 -11.32 18.79 -3.92
N GLN A 269 -12.06 17.89 -3.27
CA GLN A 269 -11.85 17.47 -1.90
C GLN A 269 -10.97 16.21 -1.86
N ALA A 270 -9.66 16.37 -1.84
CA ALA A 270 -8.73 15.29 -1.55
C ALA A 270 -8.71 15.03 -0.05
N ILE A 271 -9.50 14.08 0.44
CA ILE A 271 -9.50 13.67 1.84
C ILE A 271 -8.72 12.37 1.94
N TRP A 272 -7.61 12.39 2.68
CA TRP A 272 -6.86 11.19 3.02
C TRP A 272 -7.60 10.42 4.12
N GLU A 273 -8.44 9.47 3.73
CA GLU A 273 -9.10 8.54 4.63
C GLU A 273 -8.34 7.20 4.62
N ARG A 274 -7.88 6.78 5.78
CA ARG A 274 -7.23 5.47 5.95
C ARG A 274 -8.19 4.48 6.63
N ASP A 275 -7.80 3.21 6.59
CA ASP A 275 -8.47 2.14 7.32
C ASP A 275 -8.00 2.12 8.78
N GLU A 276 -8.86 2.48 9.71
CA GLU A 276 -8.58 2.40 11.15
C GLU A 276 -8.91 1.01 11.73
N SER A 277 -9.70 0.21 11.04
CA SER A 277 -10.19 -1.09 11.55
C SER A 277 -9.10 -2.16 11.64
N THR A 278 -7.98 -1.97 10.96
CA THR A 278 -6.83 -2.89 10.99
C THR A 278 -5.80 -2.54 12.06
N ARG A 279 -5.99 -1.42 12.76
CA ARG A 279 -5.12 -0.92 13.81
C ARG A 279 -5.79 -1.13 15.16
N PRO A 280 -5.20 -1.92 16.11
CA PRO A 280 -5.75 -2.01 17.45
C PRO A 280 -5.73 -0.61 18.08
N PHE A 281 -6.87 -0.21 18.65
CA PHE A 281 -6.94 1.02 19.45
C PHE A 281 -5.81 0.98 20.48
N PRO A 282 -5.01 2.06 20.66
CA PRO A 282 -4.12 2.15 21.81
C PRO A 282 -5.01 2.00 23.05
N ARG A 283 -4.73 1.00 23.88
CA ARG A 283 -5.33 0.96 25.23
C ARG A 283 -4.91 2.25 25.90
N THR A 284 -5.85 3.15 26.10
CA THR A 284 -5.68 4.32 26.95
C THR A 284 -5.27 3.75 28.30
N THR A 285 -4.00 3.83 28.63
CA THR A 285 -3.54 3.64 30.01
C THR A 285 -4.26 4.71 30.80
N ALA A 286 -5.09 4.26 31.73
CA ALA A 286 -5.89 5.11 32.61
C ALA A 286 -5.05 6.27 33.09
N ALA A 287 -5.62 7.48 32.96
CA ALA A 287 -5.06 8.70 33.51
C ALA A 287 -4.59 8.46 34.95
N ALA A 288 -3.32 8.71 35.21
CA ALA A 288 -2.80 8.82 36.57
C ALA A 288 -3.60 9.92 37.25
N THR A 289 -4.34 9.56 38.28
CA THR A 289 -5.06 10.46 39.18
C THR A 289 -4.04 11.47 39.73
N PRO A 290 -4.27 12.79 39.62
CA PRO A 290 -3.38 13.75 40.24
C PRO A 290 -3.44 13.56 41.77
N ALA A 291 -2.31 13.31 42.37
CA ALA A 291 -2.18 13.30 43.83
C ALA A 291 -2.60 14.65 44.38
N ALA A 292 -3.60 14.64 45.25
CA ALA A 292 -4.05 15.79 45.99
C ALA A 292 -2.88 16.30 46.86
N HIS A 293 -2.42 17.52 46.61
CA HIS A 293 -1.62 18.27 47.57
C HIS A 293 -2.48 18.54 48.80
N GLN A 294 -2.23 17.84 49.90
CA GLN A 294 -2.61 18.28 51.21
C GLN A 294 -1.58 19.33 51.68
N ALA A 295 -2.10 20.56 51.82
CA ALA A 295 -1.41 21.60 52.56
C ALA A 295 -1.55 21.34 54.05
N ALA A 296 -0.49 21.41 54.78
CA ALA A 296 -0.41 21.79 56.20
C ALA A 296 0.87 22.62 56.38
#